data_8c0975f0b31187e872a1e96a66fe0612
#
_entry.id   8c0975f0b31187e872a1e96a66fe0612
#
_cell.length_a   1.000
_cell.length_b   1.000
_cell.length_c   1.000
_cell.angle_alpha   90.00
_cell.angle_beta   90.00
_cell.angle_gamma   90.00
#
_symmetry.space_group_name_H-M   'P 1'
#
loop_
_entity.id
_entity.type
_entity.pdbx_description
1 polymer ?
#
loop_
_entity_poly.entity_id
_entity_poly.type
_entity_poly.pdbx_seq_one_letter_code
_entity_poly.pdbx_strand_id
1 'polypeptide(L)'
;MSLQGKTLFITGASRGIGREIALRAARDGANIVIAAKSAEPHPKLPGTIYSVAEEVENAGGKALALQVDVRDEVAVHQALAQANEHFGGIDALVNNAGAIKLTGVQHIELKRFDLMHQINTRAVLLCSQAALPYLKKSAGHILNLSPPLNLATQWFAQYSPYTVTKYGMSMLTLGMSEEFKHYGISVNSLWPQTMIATAAIEFQLGSRESFKHARTPAIMADAAHVILSSANRSLTGRLLIDEEILRENGVTEFEHYRFAPGTSDTLMPDLFID
;
A
#
# COMPACT_ATOMS: atom_id res chain seq x y z
N MET A 1 -8.79 2.89 -18.23
CA MET A 1 -8.08 4.10 -17.77
C MET A 1 -6.60 3.76 -17.67
N SER A 2 -5.68 4.72 -17.77
CA SER A 2 -4.24 4.45 -17.82
C SER A 2 -3.48 5.39 -16.89
N LEU A 3 -2.37 4.90 -16.35
CA LEU A 3 -1.40 5.66 -15.56
C LEU A 3 -0.19 6.14 -16.39
N GLN A 4 -0.28 6.10 -17.72
CA GLN A 4 0.80 6.54 -18.61
C GLN A 4 1.28 7.95 -18.30
N GLY A 5 2.59 8.10 -18.08
CA GLY A 5 3.23 9.37 -17.73
C GLY A 5 2.92 9.92 -16.35
N LYS A 6 2.08 9.26 -15.55
CA LYS A 6 1.80 9.61 -14.17
C LYS A 6 2.94 9.23 -13.24
N THR A 7 3.25 10.07 -12.28
CA THR A 7 4.30 9.83 -11.28
C THR A 7 3.68 9.33 -9.96
N LEU A 8 4.02 8.11 -9.57
CA LEU A 8 3.58 7.46 -8.34
C LEU A 8 4.73 7.38 -7.34
N PHE A 9 4.56 7.96 -6.16
CA PHE A 9 5.48 7.79 -5.03
C PHE A 9 4.95 6.69 -4.12
N ILE A 10 5.66 5.55 -4.05
CA ILE A 10 5.18 4.34 -3.35
C ILE A 10 6.11 4.03 -2.19
N THR A 11 5.61 4.14 -0.95
CA THR A 11 6.36 3.77 0.25
C THR A 11 6.37 2.26 0.45
N GLY A 12 7.51 1.70 0.90
CA GLY A 12 7.64 0.27 1.12
C GLY A 12 7.61 -0.58 -0.16
N ALA A 13 8.00 0.00 -1.31
CA ALA A 13 7.86 -0.62 -2.63
C ALA A 13 8.96 -1.64 -2.98
N SER A 14 9.90 -1.94 -2.08
CA SER A 14 10.99 -2.90 -2.36
C SER A 14 10.54 -4.37 -2.45
N ARG A 15 9.29 -4.69 -2.13
CA ARG A 15 8.70 -6.05 -2.17
C ARG A 15 7.20 -6.05 -1.97
N GLY A 16 6.58 -7.24 -2.08
CA GLY A 16 5.17 -7.48 -1.74
C GLY A 16 4.19 -6.62 -2.51
N ILE A 17 3.15 -6.13 -1.85
CA ILE A 17 2.06 -5.36 -2.47
C ILE A 17 2.59 -4.08 -3.12
N GLY A 18 3.48 -3.34 -2.46
CA GLY A 18 4.03 -2.10 -3.01
C GLY A 18 4.83 -2.32 -4.30
N ARG A 19 5.61 -3.42 -4.39
CA ARG A 19 6.30 -3.83 -5.63
C ARG A 19 5.30 -4.15 -6.75
N GLU A 20 4.25 -4.93 -6.47
CA GLU A 20 3.26 -5.29 -7.50
C GLU A 20 2.46 -4.07 -7.99
N ILE A 21 2.11 -3.12 -7.10
CA ILE A 21 1.51 -1.84 -7.50
C ILE A 21 2.45 -1.07 -8.43
N ALA A 22 3.75 -1.02 -8.10
CA ALA A 22 4.77 -0.39 -8.93
C ALA A 22 4.83 -1.02 -10.33
N LEU A 23 4.89 -2.36 -10.40
CA LEU A 23 4.96 -3.09 -11.67
C LEU A 23 3.68 -2.97 -12.49
N ARG A 24 2.51 -2.99 -11.83
CA ARG A 24 1.23 -2.81 -12.52
C ARG A 24 1.14 -1.42 -13.18
N ALA A 25 1.54 -0.38 -12.48
CA ALA A 25 1.54 0.97 -13.02
C ALA A 25 2.62 1.15 -14.11
N ALA A 26 3.78 0.51 -13.96
CA ALA A 26 4.87 0.53 -14.94
C ALA A 26 4.45 -0.03 -16.30
N ARG A 27 3.59 -1.06 -16.35
CA ARG A 27 3.03 -1.62 -17.60
C ARG A 27 2.21 -0.61 -18.40
N ASP A 28 1.69 0.42 -17.75
CA ASP A 28 1.03 1.55 -18.42
C ASP A 28 2.02 2.63 -18.90
N GLY A 29 3.31 2.53 -18.56
CA GLY A 29 4.31 3.56 -18.82
C GLY A 29 4.35 4.68 -17.76
N ALA A 30 4.02 4.36 -16.51
CA ALA A 30 4.10 5.30 -15.39
C ALA A 30 5.55 5.55 -14.94
N ASN A 31 5.77 6.69 -14.27
CA ASN A 31 6.99 6.99 -13.53
C ASN A 31 6.83 6.51 -12.08
N ILE A 32 7.74 5.69 -11.60
CA ILE A 32 7.64 5.05 -10.28
C ILE A 32 8.78 5.48 -9.38
N VAL A 33 8.45 6.05 -8.23
CA VAL A 33 9.40 6.29 -7.14
C VAL A 33 9.30 5.14 -6.15
N ILE A 34 10.36 4.34 -6.07
CA ILE A 34 10.47 3.20 -5.15
C ILE A 34 11.10 3.70 -3.85
N ALA A 35 10.28 4.10 -2.89
CA ALA A 35 10.72 4.64 -1.61
C ALA A 35 10.68 3.56 -0.52
N ALA A 36 11.85 3.04 -0.11
CA ALA A 36 11.93 2.05 0.97
C ALA A 36 13.30 2.03 1.64
N LYS A 37 13.41 1.40 2.79
CA LYS A 37 14.66 1.26 3.55
C LYS A 37 15.63 0.24 2.95
N SER A 38 15.14 -0.74 2.20
CA SER A 38 15.91 -1.90 1.75
C SER A 38 16.71 -1.55 0.49
N ALA A 39 17.89 -0.96 0.66
CA ALA A 39 18.86 -0.72 -0.40
C ALA A 39 19.76 -1.95 -0.64
N GLU A 40 20.11 -2.67 0.43
CA GLU A 40 20.96 -3.85 0.37
C GLU A 40 20.15 -5.14 0.38
N PRO A 41 20.64 -6.23 -0.26
CA PRO A 41 20.01 -7.55 -0.19
C PRO A 41 19.94 -8.05 1.25
N HIS A 42 18.81 -8.65 1.60
CA HIS A 42 18.61 -9.25 2.91
C HIS A 42 18.52 -10.78 2.81
N PRO A 43 19.20 -11.57 3.68
CA PRO A 43 19.26 -13.03 3.55
C PRO A 43 17.91 -13.76 3.55
N LYS A 44 16.89 -13.16 4.18
CA LYS A 44 15.55 -13.76 4.36
C LYS A 44 14.42 -13.02 3.63
N LEU A 45 14.69 -11.84 3.09
CA LEU A 45 13.63 -11.02 2.48
C LEU A 45 14.04 -10.67 1.05
N PRO A 46 13.22 -11.00 0.05
CA PRO A 46 13.52 -10.70 -1.35
C PRO A 46 13.43 -9.20 -1.64
N GLY A 47 14.15 -8.76 -2.66
CA GLY A 47 14.01 -7.45 -3.26
C GLY A 47 14.68 -6.29 -2.50
N THR A 48 15.20 -5.36 -3.29
CA THR A 48 15.74 -4.07 -2.87
C THR A 48 15.06 -2.97 -3.69
N ILE A 49 15.28 -1.70 -3.33
CA ILE A 49 14.80 -0.58 -4.15
C ILE A 49 15.41 -0.63 -5.56
N TYR A 50 16.63 -1.11 -5.70
CA TYR A 50 17.33 -1.18 -7.00
C TYR A 50 16.83 -2.33 -7.87
N SER A 51 16.63 -3.54 -7.29
CA SER A 51 16.08 -4.65 -8.05
C SER A 51 14.65 -4.38 -8.56
N VAL A 52 13.84 -3.67 -7.77
CA VAL A 52 12.49 -3.27 -8.20
C VAL A 52 12.55 -2.15 -9.24
N ALA A 53 13.52 -1.24 -9.17
CA ALA A 53 13.71 -0.23 -10.21
C ALA A 53 13.99 -0.87 -11.57
N GLU A 54 14.88 -1.86 -11.63
CA GLU A 54 15.16 -2.64 -12.84
C GLU A 54 13.88 -3.37 -13.36
N GLU A 55 13.12 -3.98 -12.47
CA GLU A 55 11.86 -4.63 -12.85
C GLU A 55 10.81 -3.64 -13.39
N VAL A 56 10.72 -2.43 -12.83
CA VAL A 56 9.84 -1.35 -13.32
C VAL A 56 10.22 -0.91 -14.71
N GLU A 57 11.53 -0.73 -14.99
CA GLU A 57 12.03 -0.37 -16.32
C GLU A 57 11.78 -1.47 -17.34
N ASN A 58 12.03 -2.73 -16.97
CA ASN A 58 11.71 -3.90 -17.79
C ASN A 58 10.21 -4.05 -18.08
N ALA A 59 9.34 -3.56 -17.18
CA ALA A 59 7.89 -3.55 -17.38
C ALA A 59 7.38 -2.39 -18.25
N GLY A 60 8.26 -1.46 -18.68
CA GLY A 60 7.92 -0.34 -19.56
C GLY A 60 7.70 1.00 -18.85
N GLY A 61 7.90 1.07 -17.54
CA GLY A 61 7.88 2.32 -16.76
C GLY A 61 9.23 3.01 -16.69
N LYS A 62 9.28 4.12 -15.95
CA LYS A 62 10.53 4.76 -15.52
C LYS A 62 10.67 4.65 -14.03
N ALA A 63 11.88 4.44 -13.51
CA ALA A 63 12.11 4.18 -12.10
C ALA A 63 13.03 5.21 -11.46
N LEU A 64 12.73 5.55 -10.19
CA LEU A 64 13.62 6.28 -9.31
C LEU A 64 13.67 5.57 -7.96
N ALA A 65 14.81 4.95 -7.64
CA ALA A 65 15.01 4.25 -6.37
C ALA A 65 15.53 5.23 -5.31
N LEU A 66 14.79 5.38 -4.21
CA LEU A 66 15.16 6.25 -3.09
C LEU A 66 15.16 5.48 -1.78
N GLN A 67 16.29 5.52 -1.07
CA GLN A 67 16.39 4.93 0.26
C GLN A 67 15.73 5.85 1.29
N VAL A 68 14.56 5.46 1.80
CA VAL A 68 13.75 6.27 2.70
C VAL A 68 13.27 5.45 3.90
N ASP A 69 13.53 5.95 5.10
CA ASP A 69 12.79 5.55 6.29
C ASP A 69 11.60 6.50 6.48
N VAL A 70 10.38 6.00 6.35
CA VAL A 70 9.15 6.80 6.49
C VAL A 70 8.95 7.41 7.88
N ARG A 71 9.78 7.07 8.86
CA ARG A 71 9.79 7.67 10.20
C ARG A 71 10.60 8.96 10.25
N ASP A 72 11.53 9.13 9.31
CA ASP A 72 12.44 10.28 9.21
C ASP A 72 11.79 11.37 8.35
N GLU A 73 11.42 12.45 9.01
CA GLU A 73 10.73 13.58 8.38
C GLU A 73 11.60 14.27 7.31
N VAL A 74 12.89 14.44 7.59
CA VAL A 74 13.82 15.08 6.65
C VAL A 74 14.01 14.23 5.42
N ALA A 75 14.21 12.92 5.61
CA ALA A 75 14.36 11.98 4.49
C ALA A 75 13.11 11.90 3.61
N VAL A 76 11.91 11.93 4.20
CA VAL A 76 10.63 11.94 3.45
C VAL A 76 10.50 13.20 2.60
N HIS A 77 10.75 14.39 3.18
CA HIS A 77 10.68 15.66 2.44
C HIS A 77 11.69 15.71 1.31
N GLN A 78 12.95 15.29 1.56
CA GLN A 78 14.00 15.25 0.54
C GLN A 78 13.66 14.28 -0.61
N ALA A 79 13.13 13.10 -0.29
CA ALA A 79 12.75 12.13 -1.30
C ALA A 79 11.62 12.61 -2.20
N LEU A 80 10.60 13.28 -1.64
CA LEU A 80 9.51 13.85 -2.44
C LEU A 80 9.99 15.04 -3.30
N ALA A 81 10.88 15.88 -2.79
CA ALA A 81 11.48 16.96 -3.56
C ALA A 81 12.31 16.40 -4.74
N GLN A 82 13.13 15.38 -4.48
CA GLN A 82 13.94 14.71 -5.51
C GLN A 82 13.07 14.04 -6.57
N ALA A 83 11.95 13.38 -6.16
CA ALA A 83 10.99 12.78 -7.08
C ALA A 83 10.33 13.82 -7.98
N ASN A 84 9.92 14.95 -7.40
CA ASN A 84 9.35 16.07 -8.16
C ASN A 84 10.35 16.69 -9.14
N GLU A 85 11.60 16.86 -8.73
CA GLU A 85 12.66 17.38 -9.60
C GLU A 85 12.93 16.43 -10.79
N HIS A 86 13.00 15.12 -10.50
CA HIS A 86 13.34 14.10 -11.50
C HIS A 86 12.24 13.89 -12.55
N PHE A 87 10.96 13.86 -12.13
CA PHE A 87 9.83 13.55 -13.01
C PHE A 87 8.93 14.75 -13.33
N GLY A 88 9.19 15.92 -12.75
CA GLY A 88 8.42 17.14 -13.00
C GLY A 88 7.10 17.25 -12.24
N GLY A 89 6.79 16.30 -11.35
CA GLY A 89 5.56 16.31 -10.55
C GLY A 89 5.32 14.98 -9.83
N ILE A 90 4.30 14.97 -8.97
CA ILE A 90 3.80 13.76 -8.30
C ILE A 90 2.29 13.74 -8.48
N ASP A 91 1.76 12.66 -9.07
CA ASP A 91 0.33 12.46 -9.31
C ASP A 91 -0.33 11.57 -8.24
N ALA A 92 0.42 10.66 -7.65
CA ALA A 92 -0.11 9.78 -6.61
C ALA A 92 0.90 9.50 -5.51
N LEU A 93 0.40 9.42 -4.27
CA LEU A 93 1.09 8.88 -3.11
C LEU A 93 0.44 7.56 -2.72
N VAL A 94 1.25 6.50 -2.62
CA VAL A 94 0.80 5.21 -2.09
C VAL A 94 1.50 4.94 -0.75
N ASN A 95 0.76 5.06 0.34
CA ASN A 95 1.21 4.75 1.70
C ASN A 95 1.05 3.24 1.93
N ASN A 96 2.06 2.47 1.48
CA ASN A 96 2.09 1.01 1.60
C ASN A 96 3.09 0.53 2.66
N ALA A 97 4.09 1.32 3.05
CA ALA A 97 5.00 0.94 4.13
C ALA A 97 4.22 0.58 5.40
N GLY A 98 4.54 -0.54 6.01
CA GLY A 98 3.83 -1.03 7.18
C GLY A 98 4.69 -1.93 8.06
N ALA A 99 4.31 -2.00 9.33
CA ALA A 99 4.84 -2.94 10.31
C ALA A 99 3.69 -3.71 10.96
N ILE A 100 3.93 -5.00 11.21
CA ILE A 100 2.94 -5.91 11.79
C ILE A 100 3.53 -6.66 12.99
N LYS A 101 2.78 -6.71 14.08
CA LYS A 101 3.00 -7.60 15.21
C LYS A 101 1.63 -7.95 15.81
N LEU A 102 1.17 -9.16 15.56
CA LEU A 102 -0.11 -9.68 16.05
C LEU A 102 0.08 -10.22 17.47
N THR A 103 -0.07 -9.33 18.45
CA THR A 103 0.08 -9.66 19.89
C THR A 103 -0.86 -8.77 20.69
N GLY A 104 -1.54 -9.36 21.67
CA GLY A 104 -2.46 -8.63 22.54
C GLY A 104 -1.76 -7.68 23.53
N VAL A 105 -2.55 -6.82 24.17
CA VAL A 105 -2.07 -5.78 25.11
C VAL A 105 -1.21 -6.37 26.23
N GLN A 106 -1.56 -7.55 26.72
CA GLN A 106 -0.85 -8.20 27.82
C GLN A 106 0.63 -8.52 27.50
N HIS A 107 0.96 -8.75 26.21
CA HIS A 107 2.26 -9.28 25.82
C HIS A 107 3.04 -8.40 24.86
N ILE A 108 2.47 -7.31 24.38
CA ILE A 108 3.16 -6.39 23.46
C ILE A 108 4.25 -5.60 24.19
N GLU A 109 5.45 -5.59 23.64
CA GLU A 109 6.47 -4.65 24.11
C GLU A 109 6.18 -3.24 23.58
N LEU A 110 6.17 -2.21 24.43
CA LEU A 110 5.88 -0.83 24.02
C LEU A 110 6.74 -0.37 22.84
N LYS A 111 8.01 -0.73 22.80
CA LYS A 111 8.90 -0.41 21.66
C LYS A 111 8.38 -0.97 20.33
N ARG A 112 7.64 -2.10 20.34
CA ARG A 112 7.04 -2.68 19.14
C ARG A 112 5.76 -1.95 18.75
N PHE A 113 4.96 -1.56 19.74
CA PHE A 113 3.81 -0.70 19.51
C PHE A 113 4.23 0.65 18.92
N ASP A 114 5.22 1.32 19.54
CA ASP A 114 5.74 2.59 19.07
C ASP A 114 6.27 2.48 17.63
N LEU A 115 6.99 1.42 17.30
CA LEU A 115 7.48 1.16 15.95
C LEU A 115 6.32 1.02 14.95
N MET A 116 5.29 0.23 15.30
CA MET A 116 4.10 0.08 14.45
C MET A 116 3.38 1.40 14.27
N HIS A 117 3.19 2.16 15.35
CA HIS A 117 2.51 3.45 15.30
C HIS A 117 3.27 4.47 14.43
N GLN A 118 4.60 4.49 14.54
CA GLN A 118 5.46 5.37 13.73
C GLN A 118 5.40 5.02 12.23
N ILE A 119 5.41 3.72 11.89
CA ILE A 119 5.44 3.28 10.49
C ILE A 119 4.04 3.27 9.86
N ASN A 120 3.00 2.87 10.60
CA ASN A 120 1.65 2.77 10.08
C ASN A 120 0.95 4.15 10.12
N THR A 121 0.58 4.63 11.29
CA THR A 121 -0.27 5.84 11.43
C THR A 121 0.51 7.14 11.19
N ARG A 122 1.64 7.34 11.92
CA ARG A 122 2.40 8.59 11.83
C ARG A 122 2.99 8.82 10.44
N ALA A 123 3.49 7.76 9.80
CA ALA A 123 4.07 7.91 8.47
C ALA A 123 3.02 8.25 7.40
N VAL A 124 1.78 7.77 7.51
CA VAL A 124 0.68 8.20 6.61
C VAL A 124 0.46 9.70 6.72
N LEU A 125 0.39 10.24 7.94
CA LEU A 125 0.25 11.67 8.14
C LEU A 125 1.45 12.43 7.55
N LEU A 126 2.67 12.05 7.92
CA LEU A 126 3.91 12.69 7.46
C LEU A 126 4.04 12.70 5.94
N CYS A 127 3.92 11.52 5.30
CA CYS A 127 4.07 11.41 3.85
C CYS A 127 2.97 12.18 3.12
N SER A 128 1.73 12.17 3.63
CA SER A 128 0.62 12.92 3.03
C SER A 128 0.81 14.44 3.14
N GLN A 129 1.26 14.95 4.30
CA GLN A 129 1.61 16.36 4.47
C GLN A 129 2.74 16.77 3.54
N ALA A 130 3.81 15.99 3.47
CA ALA A 130 4.98 16.29 2.65
C ALA A 130 4.66 16.22 1.13
N ALA A 131 3.76 15.32 0.70
CA ALA A 131 3.33 15.20 -0.69
C ALA A 131 2.29 16.26 -1.10
N LEU A 132 1.58 16.86 -0.16
CA LEU A 132 0.45 17.77 -0.42
C LEU A 132 0.78 18.92 -1.38
N PRO A 133 1.93 19.63 -1.29
CA PRO A 133 2.27 20.71 -2.22
C PRO A 133 2.34 20.25 -3.70
N TYR A 134 2.73 19.01 -3.94
CA TYR A 134 2.84 18.41 -5.27
C TYR A 134 1.49 17.91 -5.75
N LEU A 135 0.75 17.20 -4.90
CA LEU A 135 -0.57 16.67 -5.20
C LEU A 135 -1.62 17.76 -5.47
N LYS A 136 -1.48 18.95 -4.87
CA LYS A 136 -2.32 20.11 -5.19
C LYS A 136 -2.19 20.55 -6.65
N LYS A 137 -0.99 20.42 -7.23
CA LYS A 137 -0.73 20.84 -8.63
C LYS A 137 -1.32 19.84 -9.62
N SER A 138 -1.31 18.56 -9.29
CA SER A 138 -1.82 17.49 -10.16
C SER A 138 -3.30 17.17 -9.91
N ALA A 139 -3.91 17.71 -8.84
CA ALA A 139 -5.18 17.25 -8.29
C ALA A 139 -5.18 15.71 -8.12
N GLY A 140 -4.12 15.18 -7.50
CA GLY A 140 -3.72 13.78 -7.55
C GLY A 140 -4.48 12.87 -6.59
N HIS A 141 -3.86 11.70 -6.29
CA HIS A 141 -4.43 10.66 -5.45
C HIS A 141 -3.56 10.35 -4.23
N ILE A 142 -4.19 10.03 -3.10
CA ILE A 142 -3.56 9.37 -1.95
C ILE A 142 -4.26 8.01 -1.77
N LEU A 143 -3.47 6.94 -1.77
CA LEU A 143 -3.93 5.59 -1.49
C LEU A 143 -3.23 5.04 -0.25
N ASN A 144 -4.00 4.73 0.80
CA ASN A 144 -3.49 4.15 2.03
C ASN A 144 -3.79 2.65 2.07
N LEU A 145 -2.79 1.80 2.39
CA LEU A 145 -3.02 0.37 2.59
C LEU A 145 -3.54 0.13 4.01
N SER A 146 -4.85 0.38 4.20
CA SER A 146 -5.52 0.29 5.49
C SER A 146 -6.92 -0.28 5.39
N PRO A 147 -7.41 -0.97 6.46
CA PRO A 147 -8.64 -1.74 6.42
C PRO A 147 -9.91 -0.89 6.53
N PRO A 148 -11.08 -1.46 6.23
CA PRO A 148 -12.35 -0.90 6.66
C PRO A 148 -12.42 -0.82 8.20
N LEU A 149 -13.26 0.07 8.73
CA LEU A 149 -13.47 0.22 10.17
C LEU A 149 -14.54 -0.78 10.65
N ASN A 150 -14.11 -1.96 11.02
CA ASN A 150 -14.96 -2.99 11.63
C ASN A 150 -14.79 -2.97 13.15
N LEU A 151 -15.83 -2.57 13.89
CA LEU A 151 -15.79 -2.42 15.34
C LEU A 151 -16.18 -3.69 16.11
N ALA A 152 -16.29 -4.83 15.43
CA ALA A 152 -16.51 -6.11 16.10
C ALA A 152 -15.34 -6.42 17.06
N THR A 153 -15.66 -6.82 18.28
CA THR A 153 -14.67 -6.99 19.38
C THR A 153 -13.60 -8.03 19.07
N GLN A 154 -13.89 -8.99 18.20
CA GLN A 154 -12.90 -10.00 17.73
C GLN A 154 -11.66 -9.37 17.12
N TRP A 155 -11.79 -8.24 16.43
CA TRP A 155 -10.68 -7.52 15.79
C TRP A 155 -9.81 -6.73 16.77
N PHE A 156 -10.23 -6.62 18.02
CA PHE A 156 -9.49 -5.98 19.10
C PHE A 156 -8.94 -6.99 20.12
N ALA A 157 -9.66 -8.07 20.38
CA ALA A 157 -9.38 -8.98 21.50
C ALA A 157 -7.95 -9.55 21.48
N GLN A 158 -7.42 -9.90 20.31
CA GLN A 158 -6.14 -10.60 20.22
C GLN A 158 -4.96 -9.70 19.81
N TYR A 159 -5.22 -8.57 19.14
CA TYR A 159 -4.16 -7.72 18.56
C TYR A 159 -4.55 -6.24 18.47
N SER A 160 -5.29 -5.72 19.45
CA SER A 160 -5.68 -4.31 19.50
C SER A 160 -4.51 -3.34 19.30
N PRO A 161 -3.26 -3.58 19.75
CA PRO A 161 -2.15 -2.69 19.43
C PRO A 161 -1.90 -2.51 17.92
N TYR A 162 -2.04 -3.58 17.14
CA TYR A 162 -1.95 -3.49 15.68
C TYR A 162 -3.18 -2.83 15.08
N THR A 163 -4.38 -3.25 15.52
CA THR A 163 -5.67 -2.71 15.06
C THR A 163 -5.71 -1.18 15.20
N VAL A 164 -5.33 -0.63 16.35
CA VAL A 164 -5.29 0.82 16.59
C VAL A 164 -4.41 1.54 15.57
N THR A 165 -3.24 0.98 15.23
CA THR A 165 -2.36 1.62 14.25
C THR A 165 -2.92 1.58 12.83
N LYS A 166 -3.59 0.49 12.45
CA LYS A 166 -4.21 0.37 11.13
C LYS A 166 -5.48 1.20 11.00
N TYR A 167 -6.32 1.22 12.03
CA TYR A 167 -7.52 2.06 12.05
C TYR A 167 -7.19 3.54 12.09
N GLY A 168 -6.08 3.92 12.74
CA GLY A 168 -5.56 5.29 12.65
C GLY A 168 -5.30 5.75 11.20
N MET A 169 -4.77 4.86 10.35
CA MET A 169 -4.60 5.16 8.91
C MET A 169 -5.96 5.35 8.21
N SER A 170 -6.95 4.50 8.52
CA SER A 170 -8.29 4.58 7.93
C SER A 170 -9.04 5.85 8.36
N MET A 171 -8.90 6.25 9.62
CA MET A 171 -9.45 7.51 10.13
C MET A 171 -8.79 8.71 9.46
N LEU A 172 -7.46 8.70 9.27
CA LEU A 172 -6.76 9.73 8.51
C LEU A 172 -7.22 9.77 7.05
N THR A 173 -7.51 8.62 6.44
CA THR A 173 -8.07 8.54 5.08
C THR A 173 -9.38 9.31 4.98
N LEU A 174 -10.31 9.06 5.90
CA LEU A 174 -11.61 9.75 5.94
C LEU A 174 -11.45 11.26 6.17
N GLY A 175 -10.62 11.66 7.14
CA GLY A 175 -10.36 13.06 7.43
C GLY A 175 -9.75 13.80 6.26
N MET A 176 -8.65 13.26 5.69
CA MET A 176 -7.96 13.86 4.54
C MET A 176 -8.83 13.92 3.29
N SER A 177 -9.75 12.97 3.09
CA SER A 177 -10.64 12.97 1.92
C SER A 177 -11.56 14.20 1.87
N GLU A 178 -12.04 14.64 3.02
CA GLU A 178 -12.88 15.85 3.11
C GLU A 178 -12.00 17.12 3.17
N GLU A 179 -10.90 17.11 3.93
CA GLU A 179 -9.99 18.25 4.05
C GLU A 179 -9.38 18.64 2.69
N PHE A 180 -8.98 17.65 1.86
CA PHE A 180 -8.29 17.90 0.59
C PHE A 180 -9.24 18.02 -0.62
N LYS A 181 -10.52 17.84 -0.42
CA LYS A 181 -11.55 17.85 -1.45
C LYS A 181 -11.55 19.13 -2.31
N HIS A 182 -11.34 20.29 -1.69
CA HIS A 182 -11.29 21.56 -2.39
C HIS A 182 -10.06 21.74 -3.29
N TYR A 183 -9.01 20.93 -3.08
CA TYR A 183 -7.86 20.86 -3.99
C TYR A 183 -8.06 19.85 -5.13
N GLY A 184 -9.17 19.12 -5.15
CA GLY A 184 -9.45 18.07 -6.12
C GLY A 184 -8.66 16.77 -5.89
N ILE A 185 -8.03 16.61 -4.71
CA ILE A 185 -7.27 15.42 -4.36
C ILE A 185 -8.24 14.33 -3.89
N SER A 186 -8.09 13.12 -4.45
CA SER A 186 -8.83 11.93 -4.03
C SER A 186 -8.03 11.15 -2.98
N VAL A 187 -8.66 10.80 -1.87
CA VAL A 187 -8.03 10.04 -0.79
C VAL A 187 -8.87 8.81 -0.47
N ASN A 188 -8.30 7.63 -0.64
CA ASN A 188 -8.97 6.36 -0.38
C ASN A 188 -8.04 5.40 0.38
N SER A 189 -8.60 4.35 0.95
CA SER A 189 -7.84 3.19 1.39
C SER A 189 -8.18 1.94 0.61
N LEU A 190 -7.27 0.98 0.65
CA LEU A 190 -7.42 -0.34 0.02
C LEU A 190 -6.95 -1.41 1.00
N TRP A 191 -7.75 -2.48 1.12
CA TRP A 191 -7.45 -3.64 1.95
C TRP A 191 -7.79 -4.93 1.20
N PRO A 192 -7.07 -6.03 1.43
CA PRO A 192 -7.39 -7.29 0.77
C PRO A 192 -8.59 -7.99 1.40
N GLN A 193 -9.42 -8.59 0.57
CA GLN A 193 -10.53 -9.49 0.99
C GLN A 193 -9.98 -10.76 1.65
N THR A 194 -8.88 -11.25 1.14
CA THR A 194 -8.27 -12.51 1.57
C THR A 194 -6.78 -12.31 1.82
N MET A 195 -6.18 -13.17 2.62
CA MET A 195 -4.75 -13.17 2.88
C MET A 195 -3.93 -13.04 1.59
N ILE A 196 -2.93 -12.19 1.59
CA ILE A 196 -2.01 -11.98 0.46
C ILE A 196 -0.67 -12.66 0.73
N ALA A 197 -0.22 -13.49 -0.19
CA ALA A 197 1.05 -14.20 -0.13
C ALA A 197 2.23 -13.23 -0.26
N THR A 198 2.73 -12.75 0.86
CA THR A 198 3.86 -11.82 0.94
C THR A 198 4.91 -12.29 1.93
N ALA A 199 6.15 -11.82 1.79
CA ALA A 199 7.21 -12.12 2.74
C ALA A 199 6.89 -11.66 4.18
N ALA A 200 6.07 -10.62 4.36
CA ALA A 200 5.61 -10.17 5.67
C ALA A 200 4.70 -11.21 6.33
N ILE A 201 3.79 -11.80 5.58
CA ILE A 201 2.88 -12.87 6.05
C ILE A 201 3.67 -14.16 6.29
N GLU A 202 4.60 -14.53 5.39
CA GLU A 202 5.50 -15.67 5.60
C GLU A 202 6.25 -15.56 6.93
N PHE A 203 6.82 -14.38 7.20
CA PHE A 203 7.52 -14.11 8.45
C PHE A 203 6.60 -14.20 9.68
N GLN A 204 5.36 -13.72 9.55
CA GLN A 204 4.37 -13.71 10.65
C GLN A 204 3.85 -15.13 10.95
N LEU A 205 3.62 -15.95 9.93
CA LEU A 205 3.06 -17.30 10.06
C LEU A 205 4.14 -18.37 10.20
N GLY A 206 5.39 -18.06 9.87
CA GLY A 206 6.53 -18.98 9.96
C GLY A 206 6.59 -20.06 8.88
N SER A 207 5.66 -20.07 7.91
CA SER A 207 5.59 -21.06 6.84
C SER A 207 4.92 -20.51 5.58
N ARG A 208 5.38 -20.98 4.42
CA ARG A 208 4.73 -20.77 3.11
C ARG A 208 3.56 -21.72 2.84
N GLU A 209 3.37 -22.74 3.65
CA GLU A 209 2.32 -23.72 3.44
C GLU A 209 0.92 -23.09 3.46
N SER A 210 0.72 -22.08 4.28
CA SER A 210 -0.53 -21.30 4.36
C SER A 210 -0.84 -20.52 3.09
N PHE A 211 0.12 -20.29 2.18
CA PHE A 211 -0.09 -19.53 0.94
C PHE A 211 -1.04 -20.22 -0.04
N LYS A 212 -1.29 -21.53 0.07
CA LYS A 212 -2.34 -22.20 -0.69
C LYS A 212 -3.75 -21.62 -0.41
N HIS A 213 -3.92 -20.97 0.75
CA HIS A 213 -5.14 -20.26 1.15
C HIS A 213 -5.10 -18.77 0.87
N ALA A 214 -4.10 -18.29 0.12
CA ALA A 214 -3.86 -16.89 -0.16
C ALA A 214 -4.05 -16.54 -1.64
N ARG A 215 -4.19 -15.25 -1.90
CA ARG A 215 -4.03 -14.67 -3.23
C ARG A 215 -2.64 -14.06 -3.40
N THR A 216 -2.24 -13.89 -4.64
CA THR A 216 -1.02 -13.16 -4.98
C THR A 216 -1.22 -11.65 -4.81
N PRO A 217 -0.16 -10.86 -4.62
CA PRO A 217 -0.28 -9.40 -4.54
C PRO A 217 -0.84 -8.73 -5.80
N ALA A 218 -0.97 -9.45 -6.92
CA ALA A 218 -1.49 -8.93 -8.18
C ALA A 218 -2.92 -8.38 -8.04
N ILE A 219 -3.78 -9.01 -7.22
CA ILE A 219 -5.15 -8.50 -7.00
C ILE A 219 -5.14 -7.11 -6.39
N MET A 220 -4.27 -6.86 -5.40
CA MET A 220 -4.09 -5.55 -4.77
C MET A 220 -3.54 -4.53 -5.76
N ALA A 221 -2.67 -4.95 -6.66
CA ALA A 221 -2.08 -4.09 -7.68
C ALA A 221 -3.12 -3.66 -8.73
N ASP A 222 -3.97 -4.58 -9.20
CA ASP A 222 -5.04 -4.25 -10.13
C ASP A 222 -6.13 -3.39 -9.49
N ALA A 223 -6.50 -3.66 -8.23
CA ALA A 223 -7.41 -2.81 -7.46
C ALA A 223 -6.84 -1.39 -7.26
N ALA A 224 -5.56 -1.28 -6.88
CA ALA A 224 -4.88 0.01 -6.76
C ALA A 224 -4.84 0.75 -8.11
N HIS A 225 -4.61 0.03 -9.22
CA HIS A 225 -4.64 0.61 -10.56
C HIS A 225 -6.01 1.22 -10.89
N VAL A 226 -7.11 0.51 -10.62
CA VAL A 226 -8.47 1.04 -10.80
C VAL A 226 -8.66 2.34 -10.02
N ILE A 227 -8.25 2.35 -8.74
CA ILE A 227 -8.41 3.53 -7.87
C ILE A 227 -7.59 4.71 -8.38
N LEU A 228 -6.31 4.49 -8.67
CA LEU A 228 -5.35 5.54 -9.04
C LEU A 228 -5.55 6.06 -10.46
N SER A 229 -6.18 5.29 -11.35
CA SER A 229 -6.54 5.70 -12.71
C SER A 229 -7.95 6.26 -12.83
N SER A 230 -8.76 6.24 -11.75
CA SER A 230 -10.10 6.80 -11.73
C SER A 230 -10.08 8.32 -11.98
N ALA A 231 -11.17 8.85 -12.54
CA ALA A 231 -11.32 10.29 -12.68
C ALA A 231 -11.33 10.95 -11.30
N ASN A 232 -10.55 12.01 -11.15
CA ASN A 232 -10.48 12.77 -9.89
C ASN A 232 -11.88 13.18 -9.42
N ARG A 233 -12.15 13.04 -8.12
CA ARG A 233 -13.43 13.30 -7.43
C ARG A 233 -14.54 12.26 -7.62
N SER A 234 -14.42 11.32 -8.55
CA SER A 234 -15.43 10.25 -8.71
C SER A 234 -15.33 9.20 -7.60
N LEU A 235 -14.12 9.03 -7.03
CA LEU A 235 -13.81 8.05 -6.01
C LEU A 235 -12.94 8.69 -4.94
N THR A 236 -13.53 9.06 -3.80
CA THR A 236 -12.82 9.62 -2.64
C THR A 236 -13.56 9.32 -1.34
N GLY A 237 -12.82 9.18 -0.23
CA GLY A 237 -13.37 8.91 1.10
C GLY A 237 -13.88 7.47 1.28
N ARG A 238 -13.47 6.54 0.41
CA ARG A 238 -13.86 5.13 0.53
C ARG A 238 -12.75 4.29 1.19
N LEU A 239 -13.19 3.36 2.02
CA LEU A 239 -12.35 2.29 2.59
C LEU A 239 -12.66 1.02 1.78
N LEU A 240 -11.87 0.78 0.75
CA LEU A 240 -12.15 -0.16 -0.33
C LEU A 240 -11.55 -1.55 -0.04
N ILE A 241 -12.24 -2.57 -0.54
CA ILE A 241 -11.75 -3.96 -0.58
C ILE A 241 -11.36 -4.29 -2.03
N ASP A 242 -10.25 -4.99 -2.20
CA ASP A 242 -9.68 -5.31 -3.52
C ASP A 242 -10.65 -6.02 -4.45
N GLU A 243 -11.26 -7.11 -3.99
CA GLU A 243 -12.23 -7.87 -4.79
C GLU A 243 -13.48 -7.05 -5.10
N GLU A 244 -13.98 -6.25 -4.14
CA GLU A 244 -15.18 -5.46 -4.33
C GLU A 244 -14.99 -4.40 -5.41
N ILE A 245 -13.93 -3.59 -5.31
CA ILE A 245 -13.66 -2.53 -6.31
C ILE A 245 -13.39 -3.13 -7.71
N LEU A 246 -12.75 -4.29 -7.79
CA LEU A 246 -12.56 -4.98 -9.05
C LEU A 246 -13.89 -5.47 -9.65
N ARG A 247 -14.80 -6.03 -8.84
CA ARG A 247 -16.15 -6.42 -9.26
C ARG A 247 -16.97 -5.21 -9.73
N GLU A 248 -16.93 -4.09 -9.01
CA GLU A 248 -17.55 -2.82 -9.41
C GLU A 248 -17.06 -2.34 -10.79
N ASN A 249 -15.83 -2.74 -11.17
CA ASN A 249 -15.22 -2.39 -12.47
C ASN A 249 -15.22 -3.53 -13.49
N GLY A 250 -16.10 -4.53 -13.32
CA GLY A 250 -16.41 -5.55 -14.31
C GLY A 250 -15.52 -6.79 -14.28
N VAL A 251 -14.67 -6.96 -13.28
CA VAL A 251 -13.89 -8.21 -13.11
C VAL A 251 -14.80 -9.28 -12.53
N THR A 252 -14.94 -10.39 -13.22
CA THR A 252 -15.80 -11.53 -12.80
C THR A 252 -15.01 -12.76 -12.40
N GLU A 253 -13.76 -12.90 -12.89
CA GLU A 253 -12.92 -14.07 -12.68
C GLU A 253 -11.75 -13.72 -11.77
N PHE A 254 -11.59 -14.48 -10.67
CA PHE A 254 -10.58 -14.23 -9.64
C PHE A 254 -9.63 -15.41 -9.40
N GLU A 255 -9.82 -16.53 -10.11
CA GLU A 255 -9.00 -17.74 -9.93
C GLU A 255 -7.52 -17.50 -10.24
N HIS A 256 -7.22 -16.66 -11.23
CA HIS A 256 -5.84 -16.34 -11.62
C HIS A 256 -5.07 -15.54 -10.56
N TYR A 257 -5.77 -14.96 -9.57
CA TYR A 257 -5.13 -14.30 -8.43
C TYR A 257 -4.75 -15.27 -7.31
N ARG A 258 -5.21 -16.53 -7.31
CA ARG A 258 -4.80 -17.50 -6.31
C ARG A 258 -3.30 -17.73 -6.37
N PHE A 259 -2.67 -17.88 -5.21
CA PHE A 259 -1.28 -18.31 -5.14
C PHE A 259 -1.09 -19.74 -5.66
N ALA A 260 -2.04 -20.61 -5.40
CA ALA A 260 -2.11 -22.00 -5.91
C ALA A 260 -3.40 -22.17 -6.72
N PRO A 261 -3.42 -21.77 -8.02
CA PRO A 261 -4.62 -21.93 -8.86
C PRO A 261 -4.93 -23.41 -9.13
N GLY A 262 -6.23 -23.70 -9.32
CA GLY A 262 -6.72 -25.06 -9.56
C GLY A 262 -6.83 -25.93 -8.31
N THR A 263 -6.62 -25.39 -7.12
CA THR A 263 -6.84 -26.11 -5.85
C THR A 263 -8.25 -25.86 -5.31
N SER A 264 -8.78 -26.85 -4.57
CA SER A 264 -10.07 -26.70 -3.85
C SER A 264 -9.92 -26.05 -2.48
N ASP A 265 -8.72 -25.60 -2.13
CA ASP A 265 -8.46 -24.98 -0.82
C ASP A 265 -9.27 -23.70 -0.64
N THR A 266 -9.95 -23.56 0.49
CA THR A 266 -10.69 -22.34 0.83
C THR A 266 -9.72 -21.17 1.08
N LEU A 267 -9.97 -20.03 0.46
CA LEU A 267 -9.22 -18.80 0.73
C LEU A 267 -9.47 -18.33 2.17
N MET A 268 -8.42 -17.92 2.84
CA MET A 268 -8.50 -17.37 4.19
C MET A 268 -8.84 -15.88 4.12
N PRO A 269 -9.92 -15.41 4.77
CA PRO A 269 -10.19 -13.98 4.90
C PRO A 269 -9.00 -13.25 5.53
N ASP A 270 -8.77 -12.00 5.12
CA ASP A 270 -7.78 -11.15 5.78
C ASP A 270 -8.34 -10.59 7.11
N LEU A 271 -7.47 -9.99 7.91
CA LEU A 271 -7.89 -9.33 9.14
C LEU A 271 -8.91 -8.22 8.84
N PHE A 272 -9.86 -8.03 9.75
CA PHE A 272 -10.91 -6.99 9.69
C PHE A 272 -12.02 -7.24 8.64
N ILE A 273 -12.00 -8.40 7.99
CA ILE A 273 -13.01 -8.87 7.04
C ILE A 273 -13.90 -9.91 7.73
N ASP A 274 -15.24 -9.74 7.64
CA ASP A 274 -16.23 -10.66 8.19
C ASP A 274 -16.54 -11.80 7.20
#